data_9f364660af7677c819ccb1d3bdcf4a47
#
_entry.id   9f364660af7677c819ccb1d3bdcf4a47
#
_cell.length_a   1.000
_cell.length_b   1.000
_cell.length_c   1.000
_cell.angle_alpha   90.00
_cell.angle_beta   90.00
_cell.angle_gamma   90.00
#
_symmetry.space_group_name_H-M   'P 1'
#
loop_
_entity.id
_entity.type
_entity.pdbx_description
1 polymer ?
#
loop_
_entity_poly.entity_id
_entity_poly.type
_entity_poly.pdbx_seq_one_letter_code
_entity_poly.pdbx_strand_id
1 'polypeptide(L)'
;MARNLSTLALLVLLSPATALATPPPTLRVDLVHYGGRGTEGFAVERVLVEPLPWPGHPERRVDDTNLGKYRFVVTDPATGQVLYSRGSSPVYGEWETTAEAAAKTRAFGESLRFPLPAGEVRVAIEKRDAANAFRELWATTVDPADPLIDRAAPPPAGEPIVLFESGPPPVKVDLLLLGDGYTAAERGKCEADARRLTDALFEVEPYRSRRVDFNVRALCPEARESGISRPSLGIHRRSPAGTTYDAFGAERYVLSFDNRAWRDLAAQAPYDIVVIVVNGRTYGGGGIFGEYATVAADSLWAPYIVVHELGHHFAALADEYYTSPAVYEPATERREPWEPNVTALLDPAALKWADLLTPGTPVPTPWEKEAFDTRAREIQAERQRLREARRPEAEMDALFLRQRDEEEARLGAERHAGAVGAFEGANYEATGYYRPAADCIMFTRDRVPFCPVCRRAIERVIDLYAAPLEGGSPP
;
A
#
# COMPACT_ATOMS: atom_id res chain seq x y z
N MET A 1 60.96 40.52 31.23
CA MET A 1 59.52 40.15 31.19
C MET A 1 59.20 39.58 29.81
N ALA A 2 59.26 38.27 29.64
CA ALA A 2 58.98 37.59 28.37
C ALA A 2 57.59 36.98 28.47
N ARG A 3 56.65 37.37 27.57
CA ARG A 3 55.30 36.81 27.48
C ARG A 3 55.33 35.62 26.51
N ASN A 4 55.12 34.42 27.03
CA ASN A 4 54.83 33.21 26.24
C ASN A 4 53.40 33.26 25.69
N LEU A 5 53.25 33.33 24.38
CA LEU A 5 52.02 33.05 23.68
C LEU A 5 51.96 31.54 23.36
N SER A 6 51.09 30.85 24.03
CA SER A 6 50.74 29.43 23.69
C SER A 6 49.67 29.44 22.59
N THR A 7 50.06 29.03 21.40
CA THR A 7 49.14 28.82 20.27
C THR A 7 48.44 27.48 20.42
N LEU A 8 47.14 27.53 20.70
CA LEU A 8 46.27 26.33 20.77
C LEU A 8 45.91 25.94 19.34
N ALA A 9 46.46 24.84 18.84
CA ALA A 9 46.08 24.28 17.56
C ALA A 9 44.79 23.46 17.73
N LEU A 10 43.71 23.94 17.13
CA LEU A 10 42.42 23.25 17.05
C LEU A 10 42.51 22.14 15.97
N LEU A 11 42.68 20.88 16.39
CA LEU A 11 42.62 19.73 15.50
C LEU A 11 41.14 19.47 15.14
N VAL A 12 40.71 19.90 13.95
CA VAL A 12 39.40 19.51 13.39
C VAL A 12 39.54 18.07 12.88
N LEU A 13 39.02 17.12 13.64
CA LEU A 13 38.84 15.73 13.19
C LEU A 13 37.73 15.71 12.14
N LEU A 14 38.09 15.74 10.87
CA LEU A 14 37.21 15.40 9.76
C LEU A 14 36.95 13.88 9.86
N SER A 15 35.79 13.48 10.38
CA SER A 15 35.27 12.11 10.22
C SER A 15 35.09 11.85 8.72
N PRO A 16 35.63 10.75 8.15
CA PRO A 16 35.33 10.41 6.79
C PRO A 16 33.84 10.13 6.66
N ALA A 17 33.11 10.93 5.89
CA ALA A 17 31.79 10.58 5.44
C ALA A 17 31.90 9.26 4.65
N THR A 18 31.36 8.18 5.17
CA THR A 18 31.28 6.90 4.47
C THR A 18 30.42 7.15 3.23
N ALA A 19 31.09 7.27 2.06
CA ALA A 19 30.37 7.38 0.79
C ALA A 19 29.55 6.12 0.60
N LEU A 20 28.23 6.27 0.47
CA LEU A 20 27.34 5.17 0.08
C LEU A 20 27.87 4.56 -1.22
N ALA A 21 28.07 3.25 -1.23
CA ALA A 21 28.40 2.55 -2.47
C ALA A 21 27.31 2.86 -3.52
N THR A 22 27.72 3.02 -4.78
CA THR A 22 26.76 3.24 -5.86
C THR A 22 25.71 2.09 -5.85
N PRO A 23 24.41 2.38 -5.72
CA PRO A 23 23.40 1.34 -5.72
C PRO A 23 23.43 0.53 -7.03
N PRO A 24 23.22 -0.79 -6.97
CA PRO A 24 23.14 -1.60 -8.19
C PRO A 24 21.94 -1.17 -9.03
N PRO A 25 21.88 -1.53 -10.33
CA PRO A 25 20.67 -1.41 -11.12
C PRO A 25 19.50 -2.19 -10.50
N THR A 26 18.27 -1.86 -10.89
CA THR A 26 17.07 -2.61 -10.52
C THR A 26 16.80 -3.70 -11.55
N LEU A 27 16.71 -4.96 -11.14
CA LEU A 27 16.17 -6.03 -11.96
C LEU A 27 14.66 -6.18 -11.68
N ARG A 28 13.89 -6.32 -12.76
CA ARG A 28 12.45 -6.58 -12.69
C ARG A 28 12.09 -7.83 -13.49
N VAL A 29 11.33 -8.72 -12.87
CA VAL A 29 10.74 -9.90 -13.51
C VAL A 29 9.24 -9.68 -13.61
N ASP A 30 8.74 -9.44 -14.82
CA ASP A 30 7.30 -9.35 -15.08
C ASP A 30 6.74 -10.75 -15.30
N LEU A 31 5.64 -11.04 -14.63
CA LEU A 31 4.97 -12.33 -14.59
C LEU A 31 3.52 -12.21 -15.02
N VAL A 32 3.00 -13.28 -15.55
CA VAL A 32 1.58 -13.54 -15.66
C VAL A 32 1.19 -14.51 -14.55
N HIS A 33 0.40 -14.03 -13.58
CA HIS A 33 -0.22 -14.84 -12.54
C HIS A 33 -1.63 -15.22 -12.99
N TYR A 34 -1.90 -16.51 -13.14
CA TYR A 34 -3.16 -16.98 -13.66
C TYR A 34 -3.75 -18.10 -12.81
N GLY A 35 -5.06 -18.20 -12.84
CA GLY A 35 -5.74 -19.27 -12.14
C GLY A 35 -7.25 -19.09 -12.05
N GLY A 36 -7.85 -19.88 -11.17
CA GLY A 36 -9.27 -19.96 -10.86
C GLY A 36 -9.48 -21.01 -9.79
N ARG A 37 -10.68 -21.53 -9.65
CA ARG A 37 -10.99 -22.52 -8.62
C ARG A 37 -10.08 -23.75 -8.71
N GLY A 38 -9.20 -23.89 -7.71
CA GLY A 38 -8.33 -25.05 -7.55
C GLY A 38 -7.12 -25.12 -8.51
N THR A 39 -6.88 -24.04 -9.28
CA THR A 39 -5.70 -23.90 -10.13
C THR A 39 -5.05 -22.56 -9.92
N GLU A 40 -3.72 -22.52 -9.82
CA GLU A 40 -2.93 -21.31 -9.70
C GLU A 40 -1.55 -21.55 -10.30
N GLY A 41 -1.04 -20.60 -11.06
CA GLY A 41 0.25 -20.72 -11.71
C GLY A 41 0.83 -19.40 -12.17
N PHE A 42 2.11 -19.44 -12.52
CA PHE A 42 2.87 -18.29 -12.98
C PHE A 42 3.61 -18.60 -14.27
N ALA A 43 3.80 -17.59 -15.09
CA ALA A 43 4.66 -17.63 -16.26
C ALA A 43 5.49 -16.36 -16.33
N VAL A 44 6.77 -16.46 -16.66
CA VAL A 44 7.61 -15.27 -16.93
C VAL A 44 7.17 -14.66 -18.24
N GLU A 45 6.81 -13.37 -18.20
CA GLU A 45 6.49 -12.58 -19.40
C GLU A 45 7.77 -11.97 -19.98
N ARG A 46 8.56 -11.29 -19.13
CA ARG A 46 9.84 -10.70 -19.51
C ARG A 46 10.71 -10.47 -18.29
N VAL A 47 12.02 -10.36 -18.52
CA VAL A 47 13.00 -9.90 -17.52
C VAL A 47 13.66 -8.64 -18.06
N LEU A 48 13.78 -7.61 -17.22
CA LEU A 48 14.37 -6.34 -17.65
C LEU A 48 15.18 -5.68 -16.54
N VAL A 49 16.08 -4.77 -16.96
CA VAL A 49 16.80 -3.86 -16.07
C VAL A 49 16.15 -2.49 -16.17
N GLU A 50 15.62 -1.96 -15.07
CA GLU A 50 15.03 -0.62 -15.04
C GLU A 50 16.09 0.47 -15.24
N PRO A 51 15.70 1.66 -15.77
CA PRO A 51 16.67 2.70 -16.16
C PRO A 51 17.37 3.35 -14.97
N LEU A 52 16.81 3.25 -13.77
CA LEU A 52 17.33 3.88 -12.55
C LEU A 52 17.95 2.85 -11.61
N PRO A 53 18.93 3.28 -10.77
CA PRO A 53 19.47 2.44 -9.72
C PRO A 53 18.39 1.96 -8.74
N TRP A 54 18.67 0.87 -8.04
CA TRP A 54 17.82 0.34 -6.98
C TRP A 54 17.65 1.38 -5.86
N PRO A 55 16.41 1.80 -5.54
CA PRO A 55 16.16 2.82 -4.52
C PRO A 55 16.15 2.26 -3.09
N GLY A 56 15.87 0.96 -2.92
CA GLY A 56 15.62 0.36 -1.62
C GLY A 56 16.88 0.23 -0.73
N HIS A 57 16.65 -0.03 0.55
CA HIS A 57 17.68 -0.06 1.58
C HIS A 57 18.75 -1.17 1.33
N PRO A 58 20.05 -0.85 1.35
CA PRO A 58 21.10 -1.80 0.98
C PRO A 58 21.31 -2.93 2.00
N GLU A 59 20.97 -2.73 3.27
CA GLU A 59 21.11 -3.70 4.37
C GLU A 59 19.81 -4.39 4.75
N ARG A 60 18.65 -3.82 4.39
CA ARG A 60 17.30 -4.37 4.68
C ARG A 60 16.71 -5.09 3.47
N ARG A 61 17.48 -5.99 2.86
CA ARG A 61 17.08 -6.73 1.65
C ARG A 61 16.13 -7.88 1.95
N VAL A 62 16.25 -8.50 3.10
CA VAL A 62 15.38 -9.61 3.54
C VAL A 62 14.27 -9.02 4.42
N ASP A 63 13.03 -9.29 4.04
CA ASP A 63 11.84 -8.81 4.74
C ASP A 63 11.60 -9.64 6.00
N ASP A 64 11.63 -9.00 7.16
CA ASP A 64 11.35 -9.57 8.48
C ASP A 64 9.98 -9.16 9.04
N THR A 65 9.19 -8.41 8.26
CA THR A 65 7.86 -7.92 8.70
C THR A 65 6.82 -9.04 8.78
N ASN A 66 7.04 -10.13 8.04
CA ASN A 66 6.09 -11.23 7.89
C ASN A 66 4.72 -10.76 7.39
N LEU A 67 4.66 -9.77 6.48
CA LEU A 67 3.45 -9.26 5.86
C LEU A 67 3.22 -9.92 4.48
N GLY A 68 1.97 -9.89 4.01
CA GLY A 68 1.57 -10.36 2.68
C GLY A 68 0.97 -11.75 2.66
N LYS A 69 0.03 -11.96 1.74
CA LYS A 69 -0.55 -13.25 1.40
C LYS A 69 0.45 -14.12 0.63
N TYR A 70 1.28 -13.45 -0.18
CA TYR A 70 2.39 -14.01 -0.92
C TYR A 70 3.70 -13.39 -0.43
N ARG A 71 4.81 -14.05 -0.76
CA ARG A 71 6.16 -13.56 -0.59
C ARG A 71 7.01 -14.06 -1.75
N PHE A 72 7.84 -13.21 -2.33
CA PHE A 72 8.89 -13.71 -3.19
C PHE A 72 10.25 -13.70 -2.49
N VAL A 73 11.08 -14.67 -2.84
CA VAL A 73 12.41 -14.89 -2.26
C VAL A 73 13.41 -15.10 -3.38
N VAL A 74 14.50 -14.34 -3.33
CA VAL A 74 15.64 -14.46 -4.24
C VAL A 74 16.79 -15.12 -3.50
N THR A 75 17.28 -16.26 -4.00
CA THR A 75 18.36 -17.04 -3.36
C THR A 75 19.53 -17.24 -4.34
N ASP A 76 20.73 -17.28 -3.79
CA ASP A 76 21.89 -17.81 -4.49
C ASP A 76 21.78 -19.35 -4.58
N PRO A 77 21.68 -19.94 -5.78
CA PRO A 77 21.50 -21.38 -5.93
C PRO A 77 22.69 -22.22 -5.47
N ALA A 78 23.91 -21.64 -5.43
CA ALA A 78 25.12 -22.35 -5.01
C ALA A 78 25.23 -22.48 -3.49
N THR A 79 24.77 -21.46 -2.74
CA THR A 79 24.90 -21.39 -1.29
C THR A 79 23.60 -21.57 -0.53
N GLY A 80 22.46 -21.36 -1.21
CA GLY A 80 21.12 -21.29 -0.57
C GLY A 80 20.88 -20.01 0.23
N GLN A 81 21.80 -19.03 0.18
CA GLN A 81 21.66 -17.74 0.86
C GLN A 81 20.51 -16.95 0.28
N VAL A 82 19.63 -16.43 1.15
CA VAL A 82 18.60 -15.45 0.76
C VAL A 82 19.27 -14.11 0.52
N LEU A 83 19.14 -13.59 -0.70
CA LEU A 83 19.70 -12.31 -1.14
C LEU A 83 18.67 -11.17 -1.04
N TYR A 84 17.38 -11.51 -1.22
CA TYR A 84 16.28 -10.55 -1.19
C TYR A 84 14.95 -11.26 -0.90
N SER A 85 14.04 -10.58 -0.22
CA SER A 85 12.63 -11.02 -0.12
C SER A 85 11.70 -9.85 0.14
N ARG A 86 10.44 -9.94 -0.32
CA ARG A 86 9.34 -9.01 0.02
C ARG A 86 8.01 -9.74 0.01
N GLY A 87 7.16 -9.36 0.98
CA GLY A 87 5.75 -9.75 1.00
C GLY A 87 4.91 -8.92 0.04
N SER A 88 3.82 -9.51 -0.45
CA SER A 88 2.83 -8.87 -1.31
C SER A 88 1.45 -9.53 -1.18
N SER A 89 0.41 -8.81 -1.61
CA SER A 89 -0.93 -9.37 -1.83
C SER A 89 -1.45 -8.79 -3.15
N PRO A 90 -1.10 -9.44 -4.30
CA PRO A 90 -1.32 -8.85 -5.62
C PRO A 90 -2.80 -8.81 -6.02
N VAL A 91 -3.12 -8.14 -7.12
CA VAL A 91 -4.49 -8.04 -7.67
C VAL A 91 -5.12 -9.43 -7.87
N TYR A 92 -4.32 -10.46 -8.25
CA TYR A 92 -4.80 -11.85 -8.29
C TYR A 92 -5.25 -12.33 -6.90
N GLY A 93 -4.49 -12.01 -5.84
CA GLY A 93 -4.79 -12.38 -4.46
C GLY A 93 -6.11 -11.80 -3.95
N GLU A 94 -6.50 -10.61 -4.43
CA GLU A 94 -7.81 -10.01 -4.20
C GLU A 94 -8.89 -10.72 -5.01
N TRP A 95 -8.66 -10.88 -6.32
CA TRP A 95 -9.63 -11.49 -7.22
C TRP A 95 -9.97 -12.95 -6.86
N GLU A 96 -9.03 -13.75 -6.41
CA GLU A 96 -9.26 -15.17 -6.08
C GLU A 96 -10.30 -15.37 -4.97
N THR A 97 -10.59 -14.32 -4.17
CA THR A 97 -11.59 -14.35 -3.11
C THR A 97 -13.00 -13.92 -3.56
N THR A 98 -13.15 -13.55 -4.84
CA THR A 98 -14.43 -13.13 -5.41
C THR A 98 -15.25 -14.32 -5.96
N ALA A 99 -16.57 -14.15 -6.06
CA ALA A 99 -17.45 -15.11 -6.72
C ALA A 99 -17.05 -15.42 -8.17
N GLU A 100 -16.44 -14.45 -8.88
CA GLU A 100 -15.98 -14.64 -10.26
C GLU A 100 -14.89 -15.72 -10.34
N ALA A 101 -13.96 -15.76 -9.39
CA ALA A 101 -12.87 -16.74 -9.36
C ALA A 101 -13.35 -18.19 -9.21
N ALA A 102 -14.55 -18.39 -8.64
CA ALA A 102 -15.18 -19.70 -8.57
C ALA A 102 -15.69 -20.20 -9.92
N ALA A 103 -15.94 -19.29 -10.88
CA ALA A 103 -16.58 -19.59 -12.17
C ALA A 103 -15.67 -19.43 -13.38
N LYS A 104 -14.58 -18.67 -13.26
CA LYS A 104 -13.70 -18.31 -14.36
C LYS A 104 -12.23 -18.52 -14.03
N THR A 105 -11.42 -18.70 -15.07
CA THR A 105 -9.96 -18.55 -15.01
C THR A 105 -9.60 -17.17 -15.55
N ARG A 106 -8.74 -16.44 -14.83
CA ARG A 106 -8.20 -15.14 -15.26
C ARG A 106 -6.69 -15.11 -15.11
N ALA A 107 -6.10 -14.12 -15.76
CA ALA A 107 -4.68 -13.82 -15.67
C ALA A 107 -4.47 -12.34 -15.35
N PHE A 108 -3.48 -12.06 -14.52
CA PHE A 108 -3.09 -10.71 -14.09
C PHE A 108 -1.57 -10.57 -14.26
N GLY A 109 -1.13 -9.39 -14.66
CA GLY A 109 0.30 -9.07 -14.68
C GLY A 109 0.77 -8.73 -13.27
N GLU A 110 1.96 -9.19 -12.91
CA GLU A 110 2.66 -8.88 -11.66
C GLU A 110 4.13 -8.60 -11.94
N SER A 111 4.84 -7.96 -11.01
CA SER A 111 6.28 -7.70 -11.15
C SER A 111 7.00 -7.92 -9.83
N LEU A 112 8.12 -8.65 -9.92
CA LEU A 112 9.07 -8.81 -8.83
C LEU A 112 10.26 -7.87 -9.09
N ARG A 113 10.55 -6.98 -8.15
CA ARG A 113 11.65 -5.99 -8.26
C ARG A 113 12.67 -6.22 -7.15
N PHE A 114 13.94 -6.29 -7.52
CA PHE A 114 15.05 -6.47 -6.58
C PHE A 114 16.37 -5.94 -7.17
N PRO A 115 17.41 -5.73 -6.34
CA PRO A 115 18.70 -5.29 -6.85
C PRO A 115 19.28 -6.30 -7.85
N LEU A 116 19.83 -5.83 -8.97
CA LEU A 116 20.48 -6.70 -9.97
C LEU A 116 21.56 -7.57 -9.29
N PRO A 117 21.43 -8.91 -9.30
CA PRO A 117 22.40 -9.79 -8.68
C PRO A 117 23.71 -9.88 -9.49
N ALA A 118 24.79 -10.30 -8.83
CA ALA A 118 26.08 -10.47 -9.49
C ALA A 118 26.18 -11.74 -10.36
N GLY A 119 25.32 -12.72 -10.13
CA GLY A 119 25.27 -14.00 -10.84
C GLY A 119 23.87 -14.57 -10.87
N GLU A 120 23.74 -15.78 -11.41
CA GLU A 120 22.48 -16.53 -11.48
C GLU A 120 21.80 -16.62 -10.10
N VAL A 121 20.50 -16.41 -10.07
CA VAL A 121 19.68 -16.51 -8.86
C VAL A 121 18.43 -17.35 -9.11
N ARG A 122 17.94 -17.98 -8.04
CA ARG A 122 16.63 -18.62 -7.99
C ARG A 122 15.64 -17.63 -7.41
N VAL A 123 14.54 -17.39 -8.12
CA VAL A 123 13.42 -16.54 -7.69
C VAL A 123 12.22 -17.43 -7.43
N ALA A 124 11.77 -17.50 -6.19
CA ALA A 124 10.62 -18.30 -5.77
C ALA A 124 9.46 -17.41 -5.31
N ILE A 125 8.23 -17.83 -5.58
CA ILE A 125 7.01 -17.27 -5.01
C ILE A 125 6.44 -18.27 -4.02
N GLU A 126 6.18 -17.78 -2.82
CA GLU A 126 5.56 -18.54 -1.74
C GLU A 126 4.20 -17.95 -1.42
N LYS A 127 3.25 -18.78 -1.02
CA LYS A 127 1.91 -18.42 -0.58
C LYS A 127 1.64 -18.93 0.83
N ARG A 128 0.86 -18.22 1.62
CA ARG A 128 0.45 -18.71 2.95
C ARG A 128 -0.51 -19.88 2.85
N ASP A 129 -0.24 -20.90 3.64
CA ASP A 129 -1.16 -22.01 3.87
C ASP A 129 -2.22 -21.66 4.95
N ALA A 130 -3.07 -22.63 5.25
CA ALA A 130 -4.12 -22.48 6.27
C ALA A 130 -3.60 -22.20 7.69
N ALA A 131 -2.33 -22.49 7.96
CA ALA A 131 -1.65 -22.21 9.23
C ALA A 131 -0.84 -20.90 9.19
N ASN A 132 -1.06 -20.05 8.16
CA ASN A 132 -0.30 -18.82 7.91
C ASN A 132 1.22 -19.04 7.70
N ALA A 133 1.65 -20.25 7.36
CA ALA A 133 3.02 -20.53 6.99
C ALA A 133 3.22 -20.39 5.48
N PHE A 134 4.32 -19.75 5.07
CA PHE A 134 4.66 -19.65 3.66
C PHE A 134 5.07 -21.01 3.09
N ARG A 135 4.53 -21.36 1.91
CA ARG A 135 4.86 -22.55 1.13
C ARG A 135 5.19 -22.13 -0.29
N GLU A 136 6.25 -22.71 -0.82
CA GLU A 136 6.63 -22.46 -2.20
C GLU A 136 5.52 -22.93 -3.15
N LEU A 137 5.13 -22.05 -4.06
CA LEU A 137 4.10 -22.27 -5.07
C LEU A 137 4.72 -22.39 -6.46
N TRP A 138 5.76 -21.59 -6.74
CA TRP A 138 6.43 -21.54 -8.02
C TRP A 138 7.85 -21.00 -7.88
N ALA A 139 8.72 -21.35 -8.81
CA ALA A 139 10.07 -20.78 -8.90
C ALA A 139 10.61 -20.79 -10.32
N THR A 140 11.56 -19.88 -10.58
CA THR A 140 12.33 -19.81 -11.81
C THR A 140 13.79 -19.44 -11.51
N THR A 141 14.66 -19.60 -12.49
CA THR A 141 16.05 -19.13 -12.45
C THR A 141 16.21 -17.90 -13.35
N VAL A 142 16.97 -16.92 -12.89
CA VAL A 142 17.30 -15.73 -13.64
C VAL A 142 18.82 -15.56 -13.67
N ASP A 143 19.39 -15.60 -14.87
CA ASP A 143 20.80 -15.28 -15.11
C ASP A 143 20.92 -13.82 -15.56
N PRO A 144 21.54 -12.90 -14.78
CA PRO A 144 21.71 -11.51 -15.15
C PRO A 144 22.57 -11.29 -16.41
N ALA A 145 23.30 -12.32 -16.85
CA ALA A 145 24.09 -12.30 -18.08
C ALA A 145 23.30 -12.72 -19.34
N ASP A 146 22.05 -13.16 -19.18
CA ASP A 146 21.19 -13.56 -20.31
C ASP A 146 21.02 -12.37 -21.28
N PRO A 147 21.42 -12.55 -22.58
CA PRO A 147 21.28 -11.51 -23.58
C PRO A 147 19.82 -11.14 -23.90
N LEU A 148 18.85 -11.95 -23.52
CA LEU A 148 17.42 -11.68 -23.70
C LEU A 148 16.84 -10.74 -22.65
N ILE A 149 17.58 -10.38 -21.61
CA ILE A 149 17.14 -9.36 -20.64
C ILE A 149 17.04 -8.01 -21.35
N ASP A 150 15.83 -7.45 -21.29
CA ASP A 150 15.54 -6.13 -21.87
C ASP A 150 16.25 -5.02 -21.04
N ARG A 151 17.05 -4.21 -21.72
CA ARG A 151 17.77 -3.06 -21.14
C ARG A 151 17.39 -1.75 -21.81
N ALA A 152 16.34 -1.79 -22.66
CA ALA A 152 15.84 -0.59 -23.31
C ALA A 152 15.10 0.29 -22.29
N ALA A 153 15.37 1.60 -22.35
CA ALA A 153 14.60 2.55 -21.55
C ALA A 153 13.13 2.59 -22.05
N PRO A 154 12.15 2.65 -21.15
CA PRO A 154 10.77 2.83 -21.53
C PRO A 154 10.56 4.18 -22.23
N PRO A 155 9.50 4.34 -23.03
CA PRO A 155 9.16 5.63 -23.63
C PRO A 155 9.04 6.73 -22.55
N PRO A 156 9.57 7.95 -22.78
CA PRO A 156 9.50 9.03 -21.79
C PRO A 156 8.05 9.37 -21.38
N ALA A 157 7.79 9.45 -20.10
CA ALA A 157 6.49 9.81 -19.53
C ALA A 157 6.44 11.26 -19.00
N GLY A 158 7.49 12.02 -19.23
CA GLY A 158 7.70 13.36 -18.71
C GLY A 158 8.74 13.40 -17.59
N GLU A 159 9.14 14.60 -17.19
CA GLU A 159 10.09 14.79 -16.10
C GLU A 159 9.41 14.58 -14.74
N PRO A 160 10.02 13.79 -13.82
CA PRO A 160 9.55 13.69 -12.45
C PRO A 160 9.61 15.04 -11.73
N ILE A 161 8.55 15.33 -10.98
CA ILE A 161 8.42 16.56 -10.19
C ILE A 161 8.79 16.24 -8.75
N VAL A 162 9.83 16.85 -8.21
CA VAL A 162 10.19 16.72 -6.79
C VAL A 162 9.19 17.54 -5.96
N LEU A 163 8.43 16.85 -5.09
CA LEU A 163 7.53 17.51 -4.14
C LEU A 163 8.27 17.86 -2.87
N PHE A 164 9.02 16.93 -2.30
CA PHE A 164 10.11 17.18 -1.36
C PHE A 164 11.11 16.02 -1.32
N GLU A 165 12.33 16.30 -0.84
CA GLU A 165 13.41 15.33 -0.74
C GLU A 165 14.12 15.50 0.61
N SER A 166 14.29 14.40 1.35
CA SER A 166 14.89 14.39 2.68
C SER A 166 16.27 13.72 2.72
N GLY A 167 16.67 13.09 1.63
CA GLY A 167 17.95 12.41 1.53
C GLY A 167 18.08 11.46 0.35
N PRO A 168 19.16 10.68 0.27
CA PRO A 168 19.39 9.77 -0.84
C PRO A 168 18.37 8.60 -0.81
N PRO A 169 17.87 8.17 -1.99
CA PRO A 169 16.87 7.10 -2.09
C PRO A 169 17.16 5.85 -1.24
N PRO A 170 18.36 5.27 -1.22
CA PRO A 170 18.62 4.00 -0.53
C PRO A 170 18.37 4.00 1.00
N VAL A 171 18.15 5.15 1.62
CA VAL A 171 17.88 5.29 3.07
C VAL A 171 16.64 6.11 3.36
N LYS A 172 15.73 6.17 2.40
CA LYS A 172 14.43 6.84 2.50
C LYS A 172 13.35 5.94 1.90
N VAL A 173 12.11 6.21 2.26
CA VAL A 173 10.95 5.68 1.53
C VAL A 173 10.72 6.58 0.32
N ASP A 174 10.92 6.08 -0.88
CA ASP A 174 10.65 6.83 -2.10
C ASP A 174 9.19 6.65 -2.53
N LEU A 175 8.35 7.64 -2.23
CA LEU A 175 6.93 7.68 -2.60
C LEU A 175 6.75 8.39 -3.95
N LEU A 176 6.17 7.68 -4.91
CA LEU A 176 5.82 8.24 -6.22
C LEU A 176 4.30 8.40 -6.34
N LEU A 177 3.85 9.64 -6.61
CA LEU A 177 2.49 9.92 -7.03
C LEU A 177 2.43 9.90 -8.56
N LEU A 178 1.76 8.90 -9.13
CA LEU A 178 1.63 8.71 -10.58
C LEU A 178 0.26 9.20 -11.04
N GLY A 179 0.22 10.30 -11.79
CA GLY A 179 -1.02 10.83 -12.35
C GLY A 179 -1.61 9.92 -13.44
N ASP A 180 -2.92 9.70 -13.43
CA ASP A 180 -3.62 8.96 -14.48
C ASP A 180 -4.89 9.67 -14.93
N GLY A 181 -5.10 9.73 -16.27
CA GLY A 181 -6.25 10.40 -16.87
C GLY A 181 -6.14 11.93 -16.94
N TYR A 182 -4.93 12.51 -16.85
CA TYR A 182 -4.70 13.94 -17.05
C TYR A 182 -4.19 14.21 -18.46
N THR A 183 -4.85 15.12 -19.19
CA THR A 183 -4.38 15.57 -20.49
C THR A 183 -3.20 16.53 -20.36
N ALA A 184 -2.52 16.83 -21.48
CA ALA A 184 -1.45 17.85 -21.51
C ALA A 184 -1.90 19.20 -20.93
N ALA A 185 -3.14 19.61 -21.18
CA ALA A 185 -3.71 20.84 -20.64
C ALA A 185 -3.95 20.78 -19.12
N GLU A 186 -4.05 19.59 -18.56
CA GLU A 186 -4.30 19.33 -17.14
C GLU A 186 -3.03 18.99 -16.35
N ARG A 187 -1.83 19.11 -16.95
CA ARG A 187 -0.56 18.85 -16.25
C ARG A 187 -0.43 19.64 -14.95
N GLY A 188 -0.77 20.92 -14.97
CA GLY A 188 -0.75 21.77 -13.76
C GLY A 188 -1.74 21.32 -12.68
N LYS A 189 -2.90 20.76 -13.08
CA LYS A 189 -3.86 20.14 -12.17
C LYS A 189 -3.28 18.88 -11.54
N CYS A 190 -2.65 18.01 -12.34
CA CYS A 190 -1.99 16.80 -11.83
C CYS A 190 -0.96 17.12 -10.74
N GLU A 191 -0.08 18.10 -10.99
CA GLU A 191 0.90 18.55 -10.00
C GLU A 191 0.22 19.11 -8.73
N ALA A 192 -0.82 19.94 -8.88
CA ALA A 192 -1.56 20.50 -7.76
C ALA A 192 -2.25 19.43 -6.91
N ASP A 193 -2.86 18.42 -7.56
CA ASP A 193 -3.49 17.29 -6.90
C ASP A 193 -2.45 16.44 -6.14
N ALA A 194 -1.29 16.15 -6.76
CA ALA A 194 -0.21 15.42 -6.12
C ALA A 194 0.31 16.15 -4.87
N ARG A 195 0.52 17.48 -4.94
CA ARG A 195 0.93 18.28 -3.77
C ARG A 195 -0.10 18.24 -2.66
N ARG A 196 -1.37 18.48 -2.98
CA ARG A 196 -2.47 18.47 -2.00
C ARG A 196 -2.63 17.14 -1.30
N LEU A 197 -2.53 16.01 -2.03
CA LEU A 197 -2.61 14.67 -1.44
C LEU A 197 -1.38 14.33 -0.61
N THR A 198 -0.19 14.80 -1.02
CA THR A 198 1.02 14.70 -0.22
C THR A 198 0.88 15.43 1.10
N ASP A 199 0.38 16.68 1.07
CA ASP A 199 0.17 17.44 2.29
C ASP A 199 -0.83 16.75 3.23
N ALA A 200 -1.95 16.25 2.69
CA ALA A 200 -2.94 15.50 3.47
C ALA A 200 -2.36 14.23 4.13
N LEU A 201 -1.49 13.50 3.42
CA LEU A 201 -0.82 12.33 3.98
C LEU A 201 0.05 12.71 5.19
N PHE A 202 0.84 13.76 5.06
CA PHE A 202 1.77 14.19 6.12
C PHE A 202 1.14 15.06 7.22
N GLU A 203 -0.17 15.23 7.22
CA GLU A 203 -0.93 15.74 8.37
C GLU A 203 -1.27 14.62 9.37
N VAL A 204 -1.19 13.35 8.97
CA VAL A 204 -1.59 12.18 9.79
C VAL A 204 -0.39 11.45 10.37
N GLU A 205 -0.47 11.06 11.67
CA GLU A 205 0.53 10.18 12.29
C GLU A 205 0.38 8.72 11.80
N PRO A 206 1.50 7.99 11.59
CA PRO A 206 2.89 8.36 11.88
C PRO A 206 3.61 9.10 10.74
N TYR A 207 2.99 9.30 9.59
CA TYR A 207 3.63 9.96 8.44
C TYR A 207 4.12 11.37 8.78
N ARG A 208 3.37 12.13 9.61
CA ARG A 208 3.75 13.47 10.05
C ARG A 208 5.07 13.49 10.81
N SER A 209 5.20 12.69 11.85
CA SER A 209 6.42 12.61 12.67
C SER A 209 7.60 11.97 11.94
N ARG A 210 7.32 11.09 10.95
CA ARG A 210 8.30 10.38 10.15
C ARG A 210 8.55 11.02 8.77
N ARG A 211 8.07 12.25 8.53
CA ARG A 211 8.20 12.94 7.23
C ARG A 211 9.63 12.97 6.71
N VAL A 212 10.60 13.12 7.60
CA VAL A 212 12.04 13.15 7.25
C VAL A 212 12.56 11.82 6.69
N ASP A 213 11.81 10.74 6.82
CA ASP A 213 12.16 9.42 6.29
C ASP A 213 11.66 9.19 4.86
N PHE A 214 11.01 10.19 4.26
CA PHE A 214 10.44 10.10 2.92
C PHE A 214 11.10 11.05 1.93
N ASN A 215 11.19 10.60 0.68
CA ASN A 215 11.24 11.44 -0.50
C ASN A 215 9.90 11.31 -1.23
N VAL A 216 9.38 12.39 -1.79
CA VAL A 216 8.12 12.36 -2.54
C VAL A 216 8.29 13.02 -3.89
N ARG A 217 7.91 12.28 -4.92
CA ARG A 217 7.93 12.76 -6.32
C ARG A 217 6.58 12.54 -6.97
N ALA A 218 6.30 13.30 -8.01
CA ALA A 218 5.15 13.09 -8.86
C ALA A 218 5.60 12.87 -10.31
N LEU A 219 4.87 12.03 -11.04
CA LEU A 219 5.00 11.88 -12.47
C LEU A 219 3.61 12.03 -13.10
N CYS A 220 3.48 12.92 -14.09
CA CYS A 220 2.21 13.27 -14.73
C CYS A 220 2.25 12.91 -16.22
N PRO A 221 2.12 11.62 -16.59
CA PRO A 221 2.06 11.22 -17.98
C PRO A 221 0.80 11.74 -18.66
N GLU A 222 0.93 12.10 -19.93
CA GLU A 222 -0.17 12.68 -20.71
C GLU A 222 -1.19 11.61 -21.13
N ALA A 223 -2.44 11.81 -20.78
CA ALA A 223 -3.58 11.07 -21.31
C ALA A 223 -4.15 11.77 -22.55
N ARG A 224 -4.68 11.00 -23.48
CA ARG A 224 -5.38 11.54 -24.67
C ARG A 224 -6.71 12.20 -24.34
N GLU A 225 -7.39 11.69 -23.30
CA GLU A 225 -8.69 12.14 -22.82
C GLU A 225 -8.65 12.32 -21.30
N SER A 226 -9.38 13.32 -20.79
CA SER A 226 -9.50 13.57 -19.36
C SER A 226 -10.30 12.48 -18.66
N GLY A 227 -9.81 12.00 -17.52
CA GLY A 227 -10.43 10.97 -16.68
C GLY A 227 -10.07 9.54 -17.08
N ILE A 228 -10.65 8.58 -16.38
CA ILE A 228 -10.39 7.14 -16.52
C ILE A 228 -11.65 6.37 -16.91
N SER A 229 -11.52 5.06 -17.17
CA SER A 229 -12.66 4.19 -17.48
C SER A 229 -13.64 4.07 -16.33
N ARG A 230 -14.95 3.97 -16.66
CA ARG A 230 -16.05 3.64 -15.75
C ARG A 230 -17.07 2.77 -16.49
N PRO A 231 -16.81 1.46 -16.59
CA PRO A 231 -17.61 0.54 -17.43
C PRO A 231 -19.09 0.51 -17.09
N SER A 232 -19.48 0.65 -15.81
CA SER A 232 -20.89 0.69 -15.37
C SER A 232 -21.69 1.86 -15.97
N LEU A 233 -21.00 2.90 -16.46
CA LEU A 233 -21.60 4.03 -17.20
C LEU A 233 -21.31 4.01 -18.70
N GLY A 234 -20.70 2.92 -19.21
CA GLY A 234 -20.30 2.82 -20.62
C GLY A 234 -19.14 3.76 -20.98
N ILE A 235 -18.36 4.23 -20.00
CA ILE A 235 -17.19 5.08 -20.24
C ILE A 235 -15.96 4.18 -20.33
N HIS A 236 -15.32 4.19 -21.51
CA HIS A 236 -14.10 3.43 -21.79
C HIS A 236 -13.01 4.39 -22.28
N ARG A 237 -11.92 4.49 -21.52
CA ARG A 237 -10.77 5.38 -21.81
C ARG A 237 -9.47 4.60 -21.67
N ARG A 238 -8.49 4.95 -22.49
CA ARG A 238 -7.12 4.46 -22.34
C ARG A 238 -6.29 5.54 -21.64
N SER A 239 -6.24 5.44 -20.33
CA SER A 239 -5.35 6.26 -19.52
C SER A 239 -3.95 5.65 -19.46
N PRO A 240 -2.89 6.44 -19.19
CA PRO A 240 -1.50 5.97 -19.19
C PRO A 240 -1.21 4.80 -18.24
N ALA A 241 -1.76 4.82 -17.03
CA ALA A 241 -1.59 3.74 -16.04
C ALA A 241 -2.71 2.68 -16.11
N GLY A 242 -3.68 2.83 -17.03
CA GLY A 242 -4.73 1.84 -17.25
C GLY A 242 -5.72 1.66 -16.11
N THR A 243 -5.96 2.70 -15.30
CA THR A 243 -6.89 2.60 -14.18
C THR A 243 -8.36 2.60 -14.64
N THR A 244 -9.19 1.92 -13.85
CA THR A 244 -10.63 1.84 -14.07
C THR A 244 -11.39 1.80 -12.76
N TYR A 245 -12.55 2.47 -12.71
CA TYR A 245 -13.58 2.20 -11.72
C TYR A 245 -14.20 0.81 -11.96
N ASP A 246 -15.10 0.41 -11.10
CA ASP A 246 -15.88 -0.83 -11.20
C ASP A 246 -15.04 -2.12 -11.12
N ALA A 247 -13.83 -2.06 -10.54
CA ALA A 247 -13.00 -3.23 -10.34
C ALA A 247 -13.77 -4.29 -9.55
N PHE A 248 -13.76 -5.53 -10.04
CA PHE A 248 -14.50 -6.68 -9.48
C PHE A 248 -16.00 -6.44 -9.27
N GLY A 249 -16.59 -5.47 -10.01
CA GLY A 249 -18.00 -5.11 -9.90
C GLY A 249 -18.34 -4.12 -8.78
N ALA A 250 -17.36 -3.61 -8.04
CA ALA A 250 -17.57 -2.58 -7.04
C ALA A 250 -17.30 -1.19 -7.63
N GLU A 251 -18.33 -0.34 -7.71
CA GLU A 251 -18.26 0.99 -8.33
C GLU A 251 -17.12 1.87 -7.80
N ARG A 252 -16.90 1.82 -6.49
CA ARG A 252 -15.88 2.63 -5.81
C ARG A 252 -14.46 2.06 -5.88
N TYR A 253 -14.31 0.81 -6.31
CA TYR A 253 -13.01 0.16 -6.34
C TYR A 253 -12.29 0.55 -7.63
N VAL A 254 -11.19 1.27 -7.48
CA VAL A 254 -10.39 1.77 -8.61
C VAL A 254 -9.09 1.00 -8.66
N LEU A 255 -8.87 0.23 -9.71
CA LEU A 255 -7.63 -0.53 -9.91
C LEU A 255 -7.06 -0.33 -11.31
N SER A 256 -5.77 -0.62 -11.46
CA SER A 256 -5.13 -0.88 -12.74
C SER A 256 -4.97 -2.39 -12.94
N PHE A 257 -5.40 -2.87 -14.11
CA PHE A 257 -5.13 -4.24 -14.57
C PHE A 257 -3.99 -4.30 -15.60
N ASP A 258 -3.36 -3.16 -15.88
CA ASP A 258 -2.22 -3.05 -16.78
C ASP A 258 -0.94 -2.84 -15.98
N ASN A 259 -0.47 -3.93 -15.33
CA ASN A 259 0.74 -3.91 -14.51
C ASN A 259 1.95 -3.39 -15.29
N ARG A 260 2.09 -3.77 -16.54
CA ARG A 260 3.20 -3.35 -17.39
C ARG A 260 3.20 -1.83 -17.61
N ALA A 261 2.03 -1.25 -17.91
CA ALA A 261 1.92 0.18 -18.18
C ALA A 261 2.34 1.02 -16.99
N TRP A 262 1.73 0.79 -15.81
CA TRP A 262 2.07 1.62 -14.66
C TRP A 262 3.49 1.38 -14.13
N ARG A 263 4.03 0.13 -14.23
CA ARG A 263 5.41 -0.17 -13.83
C ARG A 263 6.43 0.51 -14.75
N ASP A 264 6.22 0.51 -16.07
CA ASP A 264 7.12 1.17 -17.03
C ASP A 264 7.10 2.70 -16.86
N LEU A 265 5.98 3.28 -16.44
CA LEU A 265 5.89 4.68 -16.05
C LEU A 265 6.65 4.94 -14.74
N ALA A 266 6.37 4.17 -13.69
CA ALA A 266 6.97 4.35 -12.37
C ALA A 266 8.50 4.18 -12.39
N ALA A 267 9.03 3.30 -13.23
CA ALA A 267 10.47 3.06 -13.38
C ALA A 267 11.29 4.31 -13.82
N GLN A 268 10.61 5.40 -14.20
CA GLN A 268 11.26 6.66 -14.62
C GLN A 268 11.53 7.62 -13.45
N ALA A 269 11.14 7.24 -12.23
CA ALA A 269 11.50 7.93 -10.99
C ALA A 269 11.96 6.92 -9.94
N PRO A 270 12.83 7.27 -8.99
CA PRO A 270 13.05 6.42 -7.82
C PRO A 270 11.73 6.17 -7.10
N TYR A 271 11.41 4.89 -6.81
CA TYR A 271 10.21 4.54 -6.06
C TYR A 271 10.34 3.20 -5.33
N ASP A 272 9.82 3.18 -4.13
CA ASP A 272 9.48 1.99 -3.37
C ASP A 272 7.96 1.78 -3.38
N ILE A 273 7.21 2.87 -3.29
CA ILE A 273 5.77 2.93 -3.08
C ILE A 273 5.14 3.81 -4.16
N VAL A 274 4.00 3.36 -4.72
CA VAL A 274 3.27 4.10 -5.77
C VAL A 274 1.84 4.40 -5.34
N VAL A 275 1.45 5.66 -5.48
CA VAL A 275 0.04 6.07 -5.40
C VAL A 275 -0.39 6.58 -6.76
N ILE A 276 -1.33 5.92 -7.41
CA ILE A 276 -1.89 6.35 -8.69
C ILE A 276 -3.01 7.36 -8.40
N VAL A 277 -2.77 8.61 -8.77
CA VAL A 277 -3.69 9.73 -8.60
C VAL A 277 -4.56 9.83 -9.84
N VAL A 278 -5.83 9.44 -9.74
CA VAL A 278 -6.73 9.44 -10.90
C VAL A 278 -7.52 10.74 -11.03
N ASN A 279 -7.57 11.27 -12.23
CA ASN A 279 -8.36 12.47 -12.55
C ASN A 279 -9.85 12.12 -12.55
N GLY A 280 -10.47 12.15 -11.38
CA GLY A 280 -11.85 11.75 -11.18
C GLY A 280 -12.47 12.32 -9.92
N ARG A 281 -13.80 12.58 -9.98
CA ARG A 281 -14.57 13.18 -8.87
C ARG A 281 -15.35 12.14 -8.05
N THR A 282 -15.74 11.04 -8.67
CA THR A 282 -16.50 10.01 -7.97
C THR A 282 -15.66 9.43 -6.84
N TYR A 283 -16.25 9.26 -5.66
CA TYR A 283 -15.59 8.57 -4.54
C TYR A 283 -15.02 7.23 -5.01
N GLY A 284 -13.72 7.03 -4.83
CA GLY A 284 -13.08 5.78 -5.21
C GLY A 284 -11.59 5.75 -4.91
N GLY A 285 -11.13 4.56 -4.62
CA GLY A 285 -9.75 4.22 -4.36
C GLY A 285 -9.58 2.70 -4.28
N GLY A 286 -8.38 2.26 -3.96
CA GLY A 286 -8.01 0.87 -3.70
C GLY A 286 -6.55 0.79 -3.31
N GLY A 287 -6.21 -0.12 -2.40
CA GLY A 287 -4.84 -0.34 -1.93
C GLY A 287 -4.46 -1.80 -2.08
N ILE A 288 -3.46 -2.10 -2.91
CA ILE A 288 -2.95 -3.44 -3.17
C ILE A 288 -1.57 -3.57 -2.55
N PHE A 289 -1.44 -4.40 -1.52
CA PHE A 289 -0.21 -4.52 -0.75
C PHE A 289 0.99 -4.93 -1.63
N GLY A 290 2.03 -4.08 -1.64
CA GLY A 290 3.25 -4.29 -2.40
C GLY A 290 3.15 -3.96 -3.91
N GLU A 291 1.99 -3.46 -4.38
CA GLU A 291 1.82 -3.04 -5.77
C GLU A 291 1.60 -1.53 -5.90
N TYR A 292 0.41 -1.03 -5.55
CA TYR A 292 0.05 0.39 -5.61
C TYR A 292 -1.18 0.70 -4.75
N ALA A 293 -1.38 1.98 -4.45
CA ALA A 293 -2.67 2.52 -4.05
C ALA A 293 -3.25 3.42 -5.15
N THR A 294 -4.57 3.63 -5.16
CA THR A 294 -5.24 4.56 -6.08
C THR A 294 -6.11 5.55 -5.29
N VAL A 295 -6.29 6.74 -5.81
CA VAL A 295 -7.15 7.77 -5.21
C VAL A 295 -7.79 8.66 -6.28
N ALA A 296 -9.11 8.86 -6.19
CA ALA A 296 -9.85 9.80 -7.03
C ALA A 296 -9.61 11.22 -6.53
N ALA A 297 -8.79 12.00 -7.27
CA ALA A 297 -8.23 13.26 -6.78
C ALA A 297 -9.27 14.34 -6.47
N ASP A 298 -10.34 14.46 -7.27
CA ASP A 298 -11.38 15.48 -7.10
C ASP A 298 -12.51 15.08 -6.15
N SER A 299 -12.43 13.88 -5.54
CA SER A 299 -13.36 13.48 -4.49
C SER A 299 -13.20 14.37 -3.26
N LEU A 300 -14.31 14.76 -2.63
CA LEU A 300 -14.28 15.44 -1.32
C LEU A 300 -13.49 14.63 -0.29
N TRP A 301 -13.48 13.31 -0.45
CA TRP A 301 -12.86 12.35 0.46
C TRP A 301 -11.43 11.96 0.06
N ALA A 302 -10.87 12.57 -0.98
CA ALA A 302 -9.52 12.24 -1.44
C ALA A 302 -8.45 12.32 -0.33
N PRO A 303 -8.47 13.29 0.61
CA PRO A 303 -7.55 13.33 1.75
C PRO A 303 -7.65 12.10 2.67
N TYR A 304 -8.87 11.62 2.93
CA TYR A 304 -9.09 10.38 3.68
C TYR A 304 -8.66 9.16 2.85
N ILE A 305 -9.09 9.08 1.59
CA ILE A 305 -8.85 7.93 0.71
C ILE A 305 -7.36 7.68 0.56
N VAL A 306 -6.53 8.70 0.29
CA VAL A 306 -5.09 8.52 0.09
C VAL A 306 -4.40 7.93 1.33
N VAL A 307 -4.81 8.33 2.52
CA VAL A 307 -4.24 7.83 3.79
C VAL A 307 -4.70 6.41 4.07
N HIS A 308 -5.99 6.12 3.88
CA HIS A 308 -6.60 4.81 4.09
C HIS A 308 -6.01 3.77 3.12
N GLU A 309 -6.02 4.06 1.81
CA GLU A 309 -5.54 3.13 0.78
C GLU A 309 -4.01 2.93 0.86
N LEU A 310 -3.27 3.94 1.32
CA LEU A 310 -1.85 3.77 1.61
C LEU A 310 -1.65 2.86 2.83
N GLY A 311 -2.55 2.84 3.81
CA GLY A 311 -2.55 1.88 4.91
C GLY A 311 -2.55 0.43 4.42
N HIS A 312 -3.39 0.12 3.42
CA HIS A 312 -3.39 -1.20 2.77
C HIS A 312 -2.11 -1.43 1.98
N HIS A 313 -1.81 -0.55 1.03
CA HIS A 313 -0.70 -0.73 0.10
C HIS A 313 0.67 -0.78 0.77
N PHE A 314 0.91 0.10 1.74
CA PHE A 314 2.22 0.26 2.39
C PHE A 314 2.43 -0.69 3.57
N ALA A 315 1.42 -0.82 4.45
CA ALA A 315 1.56 -1.50 5.72
C ALA A 315 0.69 -2.76 5.85
N ALA A 316 0.06 -3.20 4.76
CA ALA A 316 -0.78 -4.40 4.74
C ALA A 316 -1.90 -4.39 5.80
N LEU A 317 -2.44 -3.20 6.10
CA LEU A 317 -3.55 -3.08 7.02
C LEU A 317 -4.82 -3.65 6.37
N ALA A 318 -5.59 -4.43 7.10
CA ALA A 318 -6.92 -4.85 6.70
C ALA A 318 -7.94 -3.73 6.91
N ASP A 319 -9.06 -3.78 6.19
CA ASP A 319 -10.24 -3.00 6.54
C ASP A 319 -10.78 -3.42 7.91
N GLU A 320 -10.96 -2.45 8.78
CA GLU A 320 -11.57 -2.67 10.09
C GLU A 320 -13.10 -2.53 10.03
N TYR A 321 -13.67 -2.11 8.88
CA TYR A 321 -15.12 -2.03 8.69
C TYR A 321 -15.73 -3.36 8.21
N TYR A 322 -17.04 -3.50 8.43
CA TYR A 322 -17.81 -4.69 8.08
C TYR A 322 -19.23 -4.36 7.62
N THR A 323 -19.62 -3.09 7.60
CA THR A 323 -20.97 -2.65 7.28
C THR A 323 -21.16 -2.26 5.82
N SER A 324 -20.06 -2.06 5.08
CA SER A 324 -20.06 -1.77 3.64
C SER A 324 -20.08 -3.07 2.83
N PRO A 325 -20.77 -3.10 1.69
CA PRO A 325 -20.67 -4.24 0.77
C PRO A 325 -19.24 -4.50 0.35
N ALA A 326 -18.78 -5.73 0.46
CA ALA A 326 -17.50 -6.22 -0.03
C ALA A 326 -17.71 -7.05 -1.31
N VAL A 327 -16.67 -7.12 -2.15
CA VAL A 327 -16.65 -7.96 -3.36
C VAL A 327 -16.23 -9.39 -3.05
N TYR A 328 -15.77 -9.64 -1.83
CA TYR A 328 -15.19 -10.89 -1.38
C TYR A 328 -16.26 -11.84 -0.84
N GLU A 329 -16.12 -13.13 -1.16
CA GLU A 329 -16.96 -14.17 -0.56
C GLU A 329 -16.53 -14.41 0.90
N PRO A 330 -17.47 -14.55 1.83
CA PRO A 330 -17.15 -14.89 3.22
C PRO A 330 -16.34 -16.18 3.31
N ALA A 331 -15.34 -16.21 4.18
CA ALA A 331 -14.58 -17.42 4.42
C ALA A 331 -15.49 -18.51 5.04
N THR A 332 -15.40 -19.73 4.52
CA THR A 332 -16.18 -20.88 5.05
C THR A 332 -15.71 -21.31 6.44
N GLU A 333 -14.48 -21.00 6.79
CA GLU A 333 -13.86 -21.26 8.09
C GLU A 333 -13.21 -20.01 8.62
N ARG A 334 -13.42 -19.74 9.91
CA ARG A 334 -12.74 -18.64 10.58
C ARG A 334 -11.25 -18.98 10.76
N ARG A 335 -10.40 -18.11 10.20
CA ARG A 335 -8.93 -18.23 10.27
C ARG A 335 -8.33 -16.96 10.83
N GLU A 336 -7.18 -17.10 11.48
CA GLU A 336 -6.42 -15.93 11.90
C GLU A 336 -5.93 -15.15 10.66
N PRO A 337 -6.31 -13.87 10.50
CA PRO A 337 -5.81 -13.05 9.40
C PRO A 337 -4.29 -12.86 9.49
N TRP A 338 -3.62 -12.70 8.37
CA TRP A 338 -2.18 -12.37 8.37
C TRP A 338 -1.94 -10.86 8.59
N GLU A 339 -2.92 -10.04 8.34
CA GLU A 339 -2.89 -8.60 8.52
C GLU A 339 -2.67 -8.22 10.00
N PRO A 340 -1.87 -7.16 10.28
CA PRO A 340 -1.44 -6.86 11.64
C PRO A 340 -2.52 -6.28 12.56
N ASN A 341 -3.57 -5.67 11.99
CA ASN A 341 -4.59 -4.90 12.70
C ASN A 341 -5.94 -5.61 12.85
N VAL A 342 -6.04 -6.87 12.44
CA VAL A 342 -7.27 -7.67 12.61
C VAL A 342 -6.92 -9.04 13.17
N THR A 343 -7.77 -9.59 14.04
CA THR A 343 -7.63 -10.94 14.60
C THR A 343 -8.96 -11.68 14.59
N ALA A 344 -8.92 -12.99 14.38
CA ALA A 344 -10.05 -13.88 14.61
C ALA A 344 -10.18 -14.27 16.09
N LEU A 345 -9.23 -13.85 16.92
CA LEU A 345 -9.16 -14.14 18.35
C LEU A 345 -9.36 -15.65 18.67
N LEU A 346 -8.75 -16.51 17.84
CA LEU A 346 -8.82 -17.96 18.00
C LEU A 346 -8.18 -18.41 19.32
N ASP A 347 -7.12 -17.71 19.73
CA ASP A 347 -6.49 -17.84 21.04
C ASP A 347 -6.30 -16.43 21.62
N PRO A 348 -7.09 -16.03 22.64
CA PRO A 348 -6.94 -14.74 23.29
C PRO A 348 -5.56 -14.50 23.91
N ALA A 349 -4.83 -15.56 24.28
CA ALA A 349 -3.47 -15.43 24.82
C ALA A 349 -2.43 -15.10 23.73
N ALA A 350 -2.74 -15.37 22.47
CA ALA A 350 -1.91 -15.09 21.30
C ALA A 350 -2.34 -13.83 20.52
N LEU A 351 -2.98 -12.88 21.19
CA LEU A 351 -3.40 -11.61 20.56
C LEU A 351 -2.19 -10.87 19.99
N LYS A 352 -2.25 -10.53 18.68
CA LYS A 352 -1.15 -9.91 17.91
C LYS A 352 -0.60 -8.60 18.51
N TRP A 353 -1.43 -7.88 19.26
CA TRP A 353 -1.11 -6.60 19.89
C TRP A 353 -1.28 -6.63 21.42
N ALA A 354 -1.07 -7.80 22.04
CA ALA A 354 -1.18 -7.97 23.49
C ALA A 354 -0.30 -6.99 24.29
N ASP A 355 0.87 -6.66 23.76
CA ASP A 355 1.82 -5.70 24.30
C ASP A 355 1.36 -4.23 24.27
N LEU A 356 0.39 -3.91 23.42
CA LEU A 356 -0.22 -2.57 23.30
C LEU A 356 -1.57 -2.46 24.02
N LEU A 357 -2.09 -3.53 24.59
CA LEU A 357 -3.38 -3.50 25.31
C LEU A 357 -3.38 -2.42 26.38
N THR A 358 -4.43 -1.60 26.39
CA THR A 358 -4.63 -0.65 27.49
C THR A 358 -4.94 -1.41 28.78
N PRO A 359 -4.18 -1.19 29.87
CA PRO A 359 -4.39 -1.90 31.13
C PRO A 359 -5.84 -1.83 31.63
N GLY A 360 -6.41 -2.98 31.97
CA GLY A 360 -7.79 -3.09 32.45
C GLY A 360 -8.88 -3.14 31.36
N THR A 361 -8.50 -3.10 30.08
CA THR A 361 -9.44 -3.31 28.98
C THR A 361 -9.70 -4.81 28.80
N PRO A 362 -10.96 -5.27 28.87
CA PRO A 362 -11.27 -6.68 28.65
C PRO A 362 -11.07 -7.11 27.19
N VAL A 363 -10.76 -8.39 26.99
CA VAL A 363 -10.64 -9.02 25.68
C VAL A 363 -11.57 -10.23 25.64
N PRO A 364 -12.62 -10.25 24.77
CA PRO A 364 -13.07 -9.18 23.86
C PRO A 364 -13.51 -7.91 24.59
N THR A 365 -13.41 -6.76 23.90
CA THR A 365 -13.78 -5.45 24.45
C THR A 365 -15.24 -5.13 24.12
N PRO A 366 -16.11 -4.94 25.11
CA PRO A 366 -17.51 -4.60 24.88
C PRO A 366 -17.67 -3.17 24.35
N TRP A 367 -18.60 -2.99 23.40
CA TRP A 367 -18.98 -1.70 22.85
C TRP A 367 -20.43 -1.74 22.34
N GLU A 368 -21.04 -0.60 22.05
CA GLU A 368 -22.45 -0.46 21.64
C GLU A 368 -22.70 -0.89 20.19
N LYS A 369 -22.21 -2.10 19.85
CA LYS A 369 -22.20 -2.66 18.48
C LYS A 369 -23.59 -2.71 17.85
N GLU A 370 -24.62 -3.18 18.57
CA GLU A 370 -25.97 -3.35 18.02
C GLU A 370 -26.59 -2.02 17.56
N ALA A 371 -26.36 -0.96 18.33
CA ALA A 371 -26.82 0.38 18.00
C ALA A 371 -26.06 0.96 16.78
N PHE A 372 -24.76 0.69 16.69
CA PHE A 372 -23.96 1.04 15.52
C PHE A 372 -24.43 0.29 14.27
N ASP A 373 -24.57 -1.03 14.34
CA ASP A 373 -25.01 -1.88 13.23
C ASP A 373 -26.38 -1.47 12.68
N THR A 374 -27.29 -1.10 13.56
CA THR A 374 -28.62 -0.66 13.16
C THR A 374 -28.55 0.62 12.34
N ARG A 375 -27.77 1.61 12.80
CA ARG A 375 -27.59 2.87 12.08
C ARG A 375 -26.82 2.70 10.78
N ALA A 376 -25.78 1.89 10.79
CA ALA A 376 -25.00 1.59 9.61
C ALA A 376 -25.84 0.97 8.48
N ARG A 377 -26.77 0.04 8.81
CA ARG A 377 -27.71 -0.53 7.82
C ARG A 377 -28.61 0.52 7.18
N GLU A 378 -29.09 1.49 7.95
CA GLU A 378 -29.91 2.59 7.41
C GLU A 378 -29.12 3.45 6.43
N ILE A 379 -27.88 3.79 6.79
CA ILE A 379 -26.96 4.57 5.94
C ILE A 379 -26.65 3.80 4.64
N GLN A 380 -26.36 2.50 4.72
CA GLN A 380 -26.08 1.70 3.52
C GLN A 380 -27.32 1.59 2.61
N ALA A 381 -28.52 1.47 3.16
CA ALA A 381 -29.76 1.47 2.38
C ALA A 381 -30.00 2.83 1.68
N GLU A 382 -29.70 3.95 2.34
CA GLU A 382 -29.78 5.28 1.73
C GLU A 382 -28.72 5.45 0.61
N ARG A 383 -27.47 5.02 0.86
CA ARG A 383 -26.39 5.02 -0.11
C ARG A 383 -26.77 4.24 -1.38
N GLN A 384 -27.32 3.03 -1.21
CA GLN A 384 -27.74 2.20 -2.34
C GLN A 384 -28.83 2.90 -3.15
N ARG A 385 -29.84 3.50 -2.52
CA ARG A 385 -30.90 4.26 -3.21
C ARG A 385 -30.34 5.43 -4.02
N LEU A 386 -29.37 6.18 -3.46
CA LEU A 386 -28.72 7.28 -4.18
C LEU A 386 -27.95 6.79 -5.41
N ARG A 387 -27.25 5.65 -5.30
CA ARG A 387 -26.51 5.05 -6.42
C ARG A 387 -27.44 4.50 -7.50
N GLU A 388 -28.47 3.76 -7.15
CA GLU A 388 -29.47 3.21 -8.10
C GLU A 388 -30.20 4.34 -8.84
N ALA A 389 -30.54 5.41 -8.15
CA ALA A 389 -31.15 6.60 -8.72
C ALA A 389 -30.16 7.52 -9.48
N ARG A 390 -28.86 7.16 -9.52
CA ARG A 390 -27.78 7.96 -10.15
C ARG A 390 -27.80 9.42 -9.71
N ARG A 391 -27.99 9.64 -8.39
CA ARG A 391 -28.00 11.00 -7.84
C ARG A 391 -26.62 11.66 -7.97
N PRO A 392 -26.57 13.02 -8.03
CA PRO A 392 -25.31 13.76 -8.05
C PRO A 392 -24.40 13.37 -6.88
N GLU A 393 -23.07 13.35 -7.10
CA GLU A 393 -22.07 13.04 -6.06
C GLU A 393 -22.21 13.93 -4.82
N ALA A 394 -22.65 15.20 -4.96
CA ALA A 394 -22.90 16.09 -3.84
C ALA A 394 -23.93 15.54 -2.82
N GLU A 395 -24.89 14.73 -3.24
CA GLU A 395 -25.84 14.07 -2.32
C GLU A 395 -25.20 12.91 -1.58
N MET A 396 -24.30 12.19 -2.25
CA MET A 396 -23.49 11.17 -1.61
C MET A 396 -22.51 11.78 -0.61
N ASP A 397 -21.87 12.90 -0.97
CA ASP A 397 -21.00 13.66 -0.08
C ASP A 397 -21.75 14.11 1.18
N ALA A 398 -22.98 14.63 1.02
CA ALA A 398 -23.84 15.05 2.13
C ALA A 398 -24.21 13.87 3.05
N LEU A 399 -24.50 12.69 2.47
CA LEU A 399 -24.76 11.48 3.24
C LEU A 399 -23.52 11.07 4.06
N PHE A 400 -22.35 11.08 3.44
CA PHE A 400 -21.10 10.67 4.11
C PHE A 400 -20.66 11.69 5.18
N LEU A 401 -20.87 12.98 4.97
CA LEU A 401 -20.60 13.98 6.00
C LEU A 401 -21.48 13.77 7.22
N ARG A 402 -22.79 13.53 7.03
CA ARG A 402 -23.73 13.23 8.12
C ARG A 402 -23.33 11.92 8.83
N GLN A 403 -23.01 10.87 8.08
CA GLN A 403 -22.53 9.60 8.64
C GLN A 403 -21.31 9.82 9.52
N ARG A 404 -20.30 10.52 9.03
CA ARG A 404 -19.08 10.84 9.77
C ARG A 404 -19.39 11.54 11.10
N ASP A 405 -20.18 12.63 11.05
CA ASP A 405 -20.46 13.42 12.25
C ASP A 405 -21.25 12.60 13.30
N GLU A 406 -22.14 11.68 12.87
CA GLU A 406 -22.88 10.76 13.74
C GLU A 406 -21.96 9.65 14.32
N GLU A 407 -21.08 9.07 13.52
CA GLU A 407 -20.13 8.01 13.93
C GLU A 407 -19.08 8.57 14.89
N GLU A 408 -18.48 9.73 14.58
CA GLU A 408 -17.52 10.42 15.45
C GLU A 408 -18.10 10.69 16.84
N ALA A 409 -19.33 11.20 16.91
CA ALA A 409 -20.01 11.45 18.18
C ALA A 409 -20.28 10.16 18.97
N ARG A 410 -20.71 9.08 18.29
CA ARG A 410 -21.06 7.79 18.90
C ARG A 410 -19.82 7.06 19.40
N LEU A 411 -18.83 6.86 18.52
CA LEU A 411 -17.61 6.10 18.83
C LEU A 411 -16.73 6.83 19.84
N GLY A 412 -16.73 8.17 19.81
CA GLY A 412 -16.06 9.01 20.81
C GLY A 412 -16.69 8.93 22.21
N ALA A 413 -17.98 8.57 22.31
CA ALA A 413 -18.69 8.39 23.58
C ALA A 413 -18.60 6.96 24.15
N GLU A 414 -18.00 6.01 23.42
CA GLU A 414 -17.83 4.63 23.88
C GLU A 414 -17.05 4.55 25.19
N ARG A 415 -17.45 3.60 26.06
CA ARG A 415 -16.77 3.39 27.34
C ARG A 415 -15.25 3.16 27.21
N HIS A 416 -14.85 2.50 26.13
CA HIS A 416 -13.46 2.18 25.83
C HIS A 416 -12.91 2.99 24.64
N ALA A 417 -13.49 4.17 24.36
CA ALA A 417 -12.95 5.09 23.36
C ALA A 417 -11.49 5.43 23.69
N GLY A 418 -10.62 5.40 22.68
CA GLY A 418 -9.18 5.65 22.82
C GLY A 418 -8.36 4.52 23.45
N ALA A 419 -9.00 3.44 23.96
CA ALA A 419 -8.28 2.27 24.45
C ALA A 419 -7.91 1.32 23.31
N VAL A 420 -6.77 0.63 23.46
CA VAL A 420 -6.44 -0.54 22.66
C VAL A 420 -7.06 -1.76 23.33
N GLY A 421 -7.88 -2.49 22.57
CA GLY A 421 -8.62 -3.65 23.02
C GLY A 421 -8.77 -4.69 21.91
N ALA A 422 -9.92 -5.38 21.87
CA ALA A 422 -10.35 -6.26 20.79
C ALA A 422 -11.86 -6.08 20.57
N PHE A 423 -12.23 -5.17 19.66
CA PHE A 423 -13.61 -4.75 19.39
C PHE A 423 -14.18 -5.61 18.25
N GLU A 424 -15.28 -6.31 18.49
CA GLU A 424 -15.88 -7.19 17.48
C GLU A 424 -16.42 -6.41 16.28
N GLY A 425 -16.24 -6.97 15.09
CA GLY A 425 -16.58 -6.38 13.80
C GLY A 425 -15.36 -5.83 13.10
N ALA A 426 -14.82 -6.56 12.11
CA ALA A 426 -13.68 -6.21 11.29
C ALA A 426 -13.61 -7.15 10.07
N ASN A 427 -12.75 -6.85 9.11
CA ASN A 427 -12.46 -7.72 7.96
C ASN A 427 -13.73 -8.11 7.18
N TYR A 428 -14.64 -7.16 6.99
CA TYR A 428 -15.95 -7.33 6.34
C TYR A 428 -16.93 -8.28 7.06
N GLU A 429 -16.56 -8.79 8.25
CA GLU A 429 -17.35 -9.71 9.05
C GLU A 429 -17.86 -9.04 10.32
N ALA A 430 -19.18 -9.07 10.52
CA ALA A 430 -19.82 -8.47 11.68
C ALA A 430 -19.49 -9.22 12.99
N THR A 431 -19.14 -10.49 12.91
CA THR A 431 -18.88 -11.35 14.06
C THR A 431 -17.63 -12.21 13.85
N GLY A 432 -16.95 -12.54 14.94
CA GLY A 432 -15.83 -13.47 14.95
C GLY A 432 -14.49 -12.86 14.52
N TYR A 433 -14.46 -11.60 14.09
CA TYR A 433 -13.23 -10.84 13.82
C TYR A 433 -13.23 -9.54 14.63
N TYR A 434 -12.03 -9.13 15.03
CA TYR A 434 -11.86 -8.04 15.99
C TYR A 434 -10.81 -7.06 15.50
N ARG A 435 -11.07 -5.78 15.74
CA ARG A 435 -10.16 -4.65 15.50
C ARG A 435 -9.59 -4.09 16.81
N PRO A 436 -8.45 -3.36 16.77
CA PRO A 436 -7.76 -2.95 18.00
C PRO A 436 -8.41 -1.80 18.76
N ALA A 437 -9.21 -0.96 18.10
CA ALA A 437 -9.77 0.26 18.67
C ALA A 437 -11.25 0.41 18.36
N ALA A 438 -11.97 1.19 19.14
CA ALA A 438 -13.36 1.53 18.87
C ALA A 438 -13.48 2.27 17.54
N ASP A 439 -12.53 3.16 17.24
CA ASP A 439 -12.45 3.94 16.01
C ASP A 439 -11.02 4.07 15.50
N CYS A 440 -10.87 4.10 14.17
CA CYS A 440 -9.59 4.16 13.45
C CYS A 440 -9.86 4.60 12.01
N ILE A 441 -8.89 5.23 11.36
CA ILE A 441 -8.99 5.58 9.93
C ILE A 441 -9.21 4.36 9.02
N MET A 442 -8.86 3.13 9.47
CA MET A 442 -9.14 1.87 8.78
C MET A 442 -10.58 1.37 9.02
N PHE A 443 -11.33 1.98 9.96
CA PHE A 443 -12.70 1.61 10.28
C PHE A 443 -13.73 2.59 9.71
N THR A 444 -13.55 3.90 9.94
CA THR A 444 -14.49 4.95 9.55
C THR A 444 -13.83 6.04 8.72
N ARG A 445 -14.65 6.97 8.21
CA ARG A 445 -14.17 8.21 7.59
C ARG A 445 -14.11 9.38 8.60
N ASP A 446 -14.14 9.07 9.89
CA ASP A 446 -14.07 10.03 10.97
C ASP A 446 -12.71 10.76 10.98
N ARG A 447 -12.67 11.92 11.65
CA ARG A 447 -11.44 12.69 11.84
C ARG A 447 -10.60 12.09 12.95
N VAL A 448 -10.24 10.83 12.79
CA VAL A 448 -9.43 10.06 13.74
C VAL A 448 -8.11 9.63 13.11
N PRO A 449 -7.04 9.48 13.90
CA PRO A 449 -5.77 8.96 13.40
C PRO A 449 -5.82 7.43 13.23
N PHE A 450 -4.76 6.86 12.69
CA PHE A 450 -4.49 5.44 12.86
C PHE A 450 -4.42 5.08 14.34
N CYS A 451 -5.03 3.97 14.73
CA CYS A 451 -4.90 3.43 16.09
C CYS A 451 -3.45 3.01 16.38
N PRO A 452 -3.06 2.80 17.65
CA PRO A 452 -1.67 2.45 17.97
C PRO A 452 -1.15 1.19 17.28
N VAL A 453 -2.00 0.21 16.99
CA VAL A 453 -1.61 -1.03 16.28
C VAL A 453 -1.32 -0.74 14.80
N CYS A 454 -2.20 0.01 14.13
CA CYS A 454 -2.00 0.43 12.74
C CYS A 454 -0.76 1.32 12.60
N ARG A 455 -0.54 2.26 13.53
CA ARG A 455 0.66 3.10 13.55
C ARG A 455 1.93 2.27 13.64
N ARG A 456 2.00 1.32 14.59
CA ARG A 456 3.15 0.41 14.73
C ARG A 456 3.44 -0.38 13.46
N ALA A 457 2.40 -0.86 12.77
CA ALA A 457 2.56 -1.56 11.50
C ALA A 457 3.18 -0.67 10.43
N ILE A 458 2.71 0.58 10.30
CA ILE A 458 3.26 1.57 9.36
C ILE A 458 4.71 1.90 9.73
N GLU A 459 5.02 2.15 10.99
CA GLU A 459 6.37 2.47 11.47
C GLU A 459 7.38 1.35 11.16
N ARG A 460 6.99 0.08 11.36
CA ARG A 460 7.83 -1.07 10.99
C ARG A 460 8.19 -1.11 9.51
N VAL A 461 7.25 -0.73 8.64
CA VAL A 461 7.53 -0.70 7.20
C VAL A 461 8.37 0.52 6.84
N ILE A 462 8.16 1.69 7.47
CA ILE A 462 9.07 2.82 7.31
C ILE A 462 10.51 2.41 7.66
N ASP A 463 10.69 1.72 8.79
CA ASP A 463 12.01 1.26 9.26
C ASP A 463 12.67 0.25 8.30
N LEU A 464 11.89 -0.54 7.55
CA LEU A 464 12.40 -1.45 6.52
C LEU A 464 13.10 -0.70 5.39
N TYR A 465 12.66 0.52 5.05
CA TYR A 465 13.20 1.33 3.97
C TYR A 465 14.14 2.44 4.44
N ALA A 466 13.89 3.04 5.61
CA ALA A 466 14.54 4.27 6.06
C ALA A 466 15.34 4.14 7.36
N ALA A 467 15.64 2.92 7.82
CA ALA A 467 16.48 2.72 8.99
C ALA A 467 17.90 3.28 8.73
N PRO A 468 18.58 3.85 9.77
CA PRO A 468 19.97 4.25 9.64
C PRO A 468 20.86 3.06 9.25
N LEU A 469 21.89 3.29 8.43
CA LEU A 469 22.89 2.28 8.12
C LEU A 469 23.67 1.89 9.38
N GLU A 470 23.96 0.60 9.55
CA GLU A 470 24.79 0.12 10.66
C GLU A 470 26.19 0.73 10.56
N GLY A 471 26.60 1.53 11.55
CA GLY A 471 27.89 2.23 11.59
C GLY A 471 27.86 3.69 11.11
N GLY A 472 26.72 4.22 10.67
CA GLY A 472 26.51 5.64 10.42
C GLY A 472 26.13 6.35 11.73
N SER A 473 26.89 7.37 12.14
CA SER A 473 26.42 8.28 13.20
C SER A 473 25.17 9.02 12.65
N PRO A 474 24.13 9.22 13.48
CA PRO A 474 22.99 10.05 13.07
C PRO A 474 23.46 11.46 12.70
N PRO A 475 22.79 12.12 11.73
CA PRO A 475 23.16 13.45 11.25
C PRO A 475 23.04 14.54 12.31
#